data_34c02c658be183680bf346fecb62a51b
#
_entry.id   34c02c658be183680bf346fecb62a51b
#
_cell.length_a   1.000
_cell.length_b   1.000
_cell.length_c   1.000
_cell.angle_alpha   90.00
_cell.angle_beta   90.00
_cell.angle_gamma   90.00
#
_symmetry.space_group_name_H-M   'P 1'
#
loop_
_entity.id
_entity.type
_entity.pdbx_description
1 polymer ?
#
loop_
_entity_poly.entity_id
_entity_poly.type
_entity_poly.pdbx_seq_one_letter_code
_entity_poly.pdbx_strand_id
1 'polypeptide(L)'
;SIAKNVIELEIKALNKLKRTINSSQFSKAIITISKCQSKVILCGVGKSGLIASKIASTLASVGTPSFNLSASEASHGDLGMISKKDILILISNSGETSELKNIIQYAKRNKIMLIGIVSKKESILYKASDIKLLIPKVIEAGGIVPTSSTTAQLALGDALAISTMKLKKFSKMDFKKLHPAGSLGAQLKTVEDIMITGKKIPFASGNLKTNKA
;
A
#
# COMPACT_ATOMS: atom_id res chain seq x y z
N SER A 1 -17.84 -13.47 -24.31
CA SER A 1 -17.24 -12.23 -24.86
C SER A 1 -15.80 -12.07 -24.41
N ILE A 2 -15.02 -11.27 -25.11
CA ILE A 2 -13.63 -10.95 -24.76
C ILE A 2 -13.55 -10.38 -23.34
N ALA A 3 -14.44 -9.46 -22.99
CA ALA A 3 -14.48 -8.85 -21.65
C ALA A 3 -14.64 -9.89 -20.53
N LYS A 4 -15.54 -10.86 -20.70
CA LYS A 4 -15.72 -11.94 -19.71
C LYS A 4 -14.45 -12.77 -19.57
N ASN A 5 -13.77 -13.09 -20.68
CA ASN A 5 -12.52 -13.85 -20.64
C ASN A 5 -11.41 -13.10 -19.88
N VAL A 6 -11.29 -11.78 -20.05
CA VAL A 6 -10.32 -10.97 -19.28
C VAL A 6 -10.58 -11.13 -17.77
N ILE A 7 -11.82 -10.92 -17.34
CA ILE A 7 -12.22 -11.04 -15.92
C ILE A 7 -11.95 -12.47 -15.40
N GLU A 8 -12.25 -13.51 -16.19
CA GLU A 8 -11.98 -14.90 -15.80
C GLU A 8 -10.49 -15.19 -15.60
N LEU A 9 -9.61 -14.63 -16.45
CA LEU A 9 -8.17 -14.75 -16.29
C LEU A 9 -7.68 -14.07 -15.00
N GLU A 10 -8.21 -12.89 -14.68
CA GLU A 10 -7.89 -12.20 -13.44
C GLU A 10 -8.40 -12.94 -12.19
N ILE A 11 -9.61 -13.50 -12.24
CA ILE A 11 -10.15 -14.34 -11.16
C ILE A 11 -9.26 -15.58 -10.96
N LYS A 12 -8.80 -16.23 -12.05
CA LYS A 12 -7.87 -17.36 -11.96
C LYS A 12 -6.55 -16.95 -11.29
N ALA A 13 -6.02 -15.77 -11.63
CA ALA A 13 -4.81 -15.23 -11.01
C ALA A 13 -4.98 -15.00 -9.51
N LEU A 14 -6.10 -14.39 -9.09
CA LEU A 14 -6.42 -14.15 -7.69
C LEU A 14 -6.62 -15.46 -6.91
N ASN A 15 -7.28 -16.46 -7.50
CA ASN A 15 -7.44 -17.78 -6.87
C ASN A 15 -6.08 -18.49 -6.68
N LYS A 16 -5.14 -18.37 -7.63
CA LYS A 16 -3.77 -18.87 -7.45
C LYS A 16 -3.04 -18.12 -6.34
N LEU A 17 -3.14 -16.78 -6.30
CA LEU A 17 -2.53 -15.96 -5.25
C LEU A 17 -3.06 -16.35 -3.86
N LYS A 18 -4.39 -16.51 -3.72
CA LYS A 18 -5.03 -16.91 -2.46
C LYS A 18 -4.44 -18.19 -1.88
N ARG A 19 -4.04 -19.16 -2.72
CA ARG A 19 -3.44 -20.43 -2.27
C ARG A 19 -2.01 -20.29 -1.75
N THR A 20 -1.30 -19.25 -2.17
CA THR A 20 0.13 -19.05 -1.87
C THR A 20 0.41 -17.95 -0.85
N ILE A 21 -0.59 -17.12 -0.52
CA ILE A 21 -0.42 -15.94 0.32
C ILE A 21 -0.08 -16.27 1.79
N ASN A 22 -0.49 -17.42 2.31
CA ASN A 22 -0.24 -17.84 3.69
C ASN A 22 1.18 -18.39 3.89
N SER A 23 2.17 -17.80 3.25
CA SER A 23 3.58 -18.18 3.40
C SER A 23 4.22 -17.51 4.61
N SER A 24 5.26 -18.13 5.16
CA SER A 24 6.08 -17.52 6.20
C SER A 24 6.67 -16.17 5.77
N GLN A 25 6.94 -16.00 4.47
CA GLN A 25 7.44 -14.74 3.90
C GLN A 25 6.39 -13.62 3.97
N PHE A 26 5.12 -13.93 3.73
CA PHE A 26 4.04 -12.95 3.85
C PHE A 26 3.85 -12.50 5.31
N SER A 27 3.84 -13.43 6.25
CA SER A 27 3.79 -13.12 7.69
C SER A 27 5.00 -12.29 8.13
N LYS A 28 6.21 -12.64 7.66
CA LYS A 28 7.43 -11.87 7.92
C LYS A 28 7.33 -10.45 7.36
N ALA A 29 6.78 -10.26 6.16
CA ALA A 29 6.58 -8.95 5.58
C ALA A 29 5.66 -8.07 6.43
N ILE A 30 4.49 -8.59 6.84
CA ILE A 30 3.54 -7.86 7.69
C ILE A 30 4.19 -7.43 9.00
N ILE A 31 4.88 -8.34 9.68
CA ILE A 31 5.56 -8.06 10.96
C ILE A 31 6.65 -7.01 10.76
N THR A 32 7.44 -7.12 9.70
CA THR A 32 8.51 -6.16 9.38
C THR A 32 7.95 -4.77 9.11
N ILE A 33 6.91 -4.67 8.27
CA ILE A 33 6.24 -3.40 7.95
C ILE A 33 5.59 -2.79 9.20
N SER A 34 4.93 -3.59 10.04
CA SER A 34 4.27 -3.08 11.25
C SER A 34 5.25 -2.50 12.27
N LYS A 35 6.50 -2.96 12.28
CA LYS A 35 7.58 -2.51 13.16
C LYS A 35 8.45 -1.41 12.53
N CYS A 36 8.14 -0.96 11.33
CA CYS A 36 8.90 0.09 10.65
C CYS A 36 8.90 1.38 11.46
N GLN A 37 10.09 1.88 11.80
CA GLN A 37 10.28 3.11 12.59
C GLN A 37 10.42 4.36 11.73
N SER A 38 10.38 4.22 10.41
CA SER A 38 10.47 5.32 9.46
C SER A 38 9.34 5.20 8.44
N LYS A 39 9.66 4.92 7.20
CA LYS A 39 8.66 4.84 6.13
C LYS A 39 8.86 3.63 5.22
N VAL A 40 7.81 3.26 4.53
CA VAL A 40 7.84 2.23 3.49
C VAL A 40 7.88 2.90 2.14
N ILE A 41 8.91 2.63 1.37
CA ILE A 41 9.11 3.19 0.03
C ILE A 41 8.81 2.09 -0.98
N LEU A 42 7.92 2.38 -1.91
CA LEU A 42 7.57 1.45 -2.96
C LEU A 42 8.12 1.94 -4.30
N CYS A 43 8.55 1.01 -5.14
CA CYS A 43 9.04 1.36 -6.46
C CYS A 43 8.75 0.23 -7.46
N GLY A 44 8.45 0.59 -8.68
CA GLY A 44 8.27 -0.28 -9.83
C GLY A 44 8.37 0.52 -11.11
N VAL A 45 8.35 -0.15 -12.26
CA VAL A 45 8.44 0.49 -13.57
C VAL A 45 7.16 0.24 -14.36
N GLY A 46 6.71 1.21 -15.14
CA GLY A 46 5.52 1.13 -15.96
C GLY A 46 4.27 0.79 -15.14
N LYS A 47 3.51 -0.23 -15.55
CA LYS A 47 2.29 -0.65 -14.84
C LYS A 47 2.55 -1.10 -13.41
N SER A 48 3.68 -1.79 -13.14
CA SER A 48 4.09 -2.13 -11.77
C SER A 48 4.39 -0.90 -10.92
N GLY A 49 4.85 0.20 -11.51
CA GLY A 49 5.04 1.49 -10.84
C GLY A 49 3.71 2.14 -10.42
N LEU A 50 2.69 2.08 -11.29
CA LEU A 50 1.34 2.54 -10.95
C LEU A 50 0.74 1.72 -9.80
N ILE A 51 0.95 0.40 -9.81
CA ILE A 51 0.54 -0.48 -8.70
C ILE A 51 1.31 -0.14 -7.43
N ALA A 52 2.63 0.10 -7.51
CA ALA A 52 3.44 0.54 -6.36
C ALA A 52 2.90 1.84 -5.76
N SER A 53 2.55 2.82 -6.60
CA SER A 53 1.95 4.09 -6.17
C SER A 53 0.62 3.87 -5.44
N LYS A 54 -0.27 3.03 -5.97
CA LYS A 54 -1.54 2.71 -5.31
C LYS A 54 -1.33 2.03 -3.95
N ILE A 55 -0.43 1.06 -3.87
CA ILE A 55 -0.14 0.36 -2.61
C ILE A 55 0.46 1.32 -1.57
N ALA A 56 1.37 2.21 -2.00
CA ALA A 56 1.92 3.25 -1.13
C ALA A 56 0.82 4.14 -0.55
N SER A 57 -0.08 4.63 -1.39
CA SER A 57 -1.23 5.42 -0.96
C SER A 57 -2.13 4.66 0.03
N THR A 58 -2.39 3.37 -0.23
CA THR A 58 -3.18 2.53 0.68
C THR A 58 -2.50 2.38 2.03
N LEU A 59 -1.19 2.06 2.07
CA LEU A 59 -0.41 1.95 3.32
C LEU A 59 -0.45 3.24 4.12
N ALA A 60 -0.23 4.39 3.46
CA ALA A 60 -0.29 5.71 4.10
C ALA A 60 -1.67 5.96 4.70
N SER A 61 -2.73 5.67 3.97
CA SER A 61 -4.12 5.88 4.40
C SER A 61 -4.54 5.04 5.61
N VAL A 62 -3.84 3.93 5.86
CA VAL A 62 -4.09 3.04 7.00
C VAL A 62 -2.99 3.10 8.08
N GLY A 63 -2.28 4.23 8.16
CA GLY A 63 -1.37 4.54 9.26
C GLY A 63 0.04 3.97 9.14
N THR A 64 0.48 3.62 7.94
CA THR A 64 1.87 3.27 7.65
C THR A 64 2.47 4.31 6.71
N PRO A 65 3.35 5.22 7.18
CA PRO A 65 3.95 6.25 6.34
C PRO A 65 4.62 5.61 5.12
N SER A 66 4.22 6.01 3.93
CA SER A 66 4.72 5.42 2.69
C SER A 66 4.56 6.36 1.49
N PHE A 67 5.41 6.19 0.50
CA PHE A 67 5.33 6.88 -0.78
C PHE A 67 5.91 6.03 -1.91
N ASN A 68 5.64 6.42 -3.14
CA ASN A 68 6.19 5.78 -4.32
C ASN A 68 7.43 6.55 -4.81
N LEU A 69 8.54 5.84 -5.00
CA LEU A 69 9.76 6.35 -5.60
C LEU A 69 9.75 6.06 -7.10
N SER A 70 10.03 7.05 -7.91
CA SER A 70 10.25 6.87 -9.34
C SER A 70 11.57 6.14 -9.60
N ALA A 71 11.53 5.03 -10.34
CA ALA A 71 12.74 4.29 -10.69
C ALA A 71 13.67 5.12 -11.60
N SER A 72 13.11 6.00 -12.44
CA SER A 72 13.88 6.93 -13.28
C SER A 72 14.61 7.94 -12.42
N GLU A 73 13.89 8.67 -11.57
CA GLU A 73 14.43 9.74 -10.74
C GLU A 73 15.41 9.20 -9.67
N ALA A 74 15.26 7.95 -9.24
CA ALA A 74 16.20 7.29 -8.35
C ALA A 74 17.63 7.32 -8.90
N SER A 75 17.80 7.18 -10.22
CA SER A 75 19.11 7.25 -10.89
C SER A 75 19.67 8.67 -10.99
N HIS A 76 18.85 9.69 -10.69
CA HIS A 76 19.20 11.11 -10.79
C HIS A 76 19.22 11.84 -9.44
N GLY A 77 19.33 11.09 -8.33
CA GLY A 77 19.51 11.68 -7.00
C GLY A 77 18.46 11.27 -5.97
N ASP A 78 17.28 10.82 -6.38
CA ASP A 78 16.19 10.47 -5.46
C ASP A 78 16.48 9.25 -4.57
N LEU A 79 17.57 8.50 -4.82
CA LEU A 79 18.09 7.54 -3.85
C LEU A 79 18.39 8.18 -2.49
N GLY A 80 18.68 9.49 -2.46
CA GLY A 80 18.84 10.26 -1.24
C GLY A 80 17.58 10.34 -0.34
N MET A 81 16.40 10.03 -0.90
CA MET A 81 15.15 9.97 -0.14
C MET A 81 15.05 8.70 0.72
N ILE A 82 15.91 7.70 0.49
CA ILE A 82 15.90 6.41 1.18
C ILE A 82 16.89 6.43 2.35
N SER A 83 16.43 6.16 3.54
CA SER A 83 17.25 6.06 4.74
C SER A 83 17.40 4.62 5.23
N LYS A 84 18.43 4.36 6.06
CA LYS A 84 18.73 3.02 6.59
C LYS A 84 17.59 2.39 7.40
N LYS A 85 16.70 3.20 7.97
CA LYS A 85 15.56 2.73 8.77
C LYS A 85 14.29 2.48 7.95
N ASP A 86 14.33 2.78 6.65
CA ASP A 86 13.21 2.56 5.76
C ASP A 86 13.10 1.08 5.36
N ILE A 87 11.93 0.73 4.86
CA ILE A 87 11.67 -0.52 4.16
C ILE A 87 11.44 -0.20 2.71
N LEU A 88 12.17 -0.85 1.82
CA LEU A 88 12.01 -0.72 0.39
C LEU A 88 11.24 -1.92 -0.16
N ILE A 89 10.15 -1.68 -0.87
CA ILE A 89 9.36 -2.69 -1.58
C ILE A 89 9.51 -2.46 -3.07
N LEU A 90 10.14 -3.39 -3.77
CA LEU A 90 10.29 -3.35 -5.22
C LEU A 90 9.32 -4.33 -5.89
N ILE A 91 8.62 -3.85 -6.91
CA ILE A 91 7.61 -4.62 -7.64
C ILE A 91 8.04 -4.77 -9.09
N SER A 92 8.22 -6.00 -9.51
CA SER A 92 8.52 -6.33 -10.91
C SER A 92 8.03 -7.74 -11.25
N ASN A 93 7.19 -7.90 -12.26
CA ASN A 93 6.69 -9.22 -12.64
C ASN A 93 7.84 -10.15 -13.04
N SER A 94 8.76 -9.68 -13.89
CA SER A 94 9.93 -10.47 -14.30
C SER A 94 11.00 -10.57 -13.20
N GLY A 95 11.10 -9.54 -12.35
CA GLY A 95 12.19 -9.36 -11.40
C GLY A 95 13.55 -9.03 -12.02
N GLU A 96 13.56 -8.70 -13.33
CA GLU A 96 14.77 -8.44 -14.14
C GLU A 96 14.81 -7.01 -14.71
N THR A 97 13.91 -6.13 -14.24
CA THR A 97 13.77 -4.76 -14.71
C THR A 97 15.09 -4.00 -14.50
N SER A 98 15.68 -3.50 -15.60
CA SER A 98 17.01 -2.86 -15.61
C SER A 98 17.10 -1.66 -14.69
N GLU A 99 16.06 -0.81 -14.69
CA GLU A 99 15.98 0.43 -13.90
C GLU A 99 15.99 0.17 -12.39
N LEU A 100 15.58 -1.03 -11.96
CA LEU A 100 15.61 -1.39 -10.55
C LEU A 100 16.97 -1.87 -10.05
N LYS A 101 17.92 -2.18 -10.95
CA LYS A 101 19.24 -2.71 -10.57
C LYS A 101 20.03 -1.76 -9.67
N ASN A 102 20.06 -0.47 -10.01
CA ASN A 102 20.75 0.54 -9.21
C ASN A 102 20.13 0.67 -7.81
N ILE A 103 18.80 0.62 -7.72
CA ILE A 103 18.05 0.68 -6.46
C ILE A 103 18.35 -0.55 -5.60
N ILE A 104 18.38 -1.74 -6.20
CA ILE A 104 18.74 -3.00 -5.52
C ILE A 104 20.17 -2.92 -4.97
N GLN A 105 21.15 -2.45 -5.78
CA GLN A 105 22.53 -2.29 -5.34
C GLN A 105 22.65 -1.30 -4.20
N TYR A 106 21.95 -0.16 -4.31
CA TYR A 106 21.92 0.86 -3.25
C TYR A 106 21.37 0.28 -1.93
N ALA A 107 20.24 -0.42 -2.01
CA ALA A 107 19.64 -1.06 -0.83
C ALA A 107 20.59 -2.05 -0.16
N LYS A 108 21.30 -2.88 -0.95
CA LYS A 108 22.26 -3.85 -0.43
C LYS A 108 23.48 -3.19 0.21
N ARG A 109 24.09 -2.20 -0.43
CA ARG A 109 25.25 -1.46 0.11
C ARG A 109 24.92 -0.80 1.45
N ASN A 110 23.74 -0.21 1.54
CA ASN A 110 23.32 0.56 2.71
C ASN A 110 22.57 -0.30 3.76
N LYS A 111 22.46 -1.61 3.53
CA LYS A 111 21.75 -2.56 4.42
C LYS A 111 20.30 -2.13 4.71
N ILE A 112 19.61 -1.64 3.68
CA ILE A 112 18.20 -1.27 3.74
C ILE A 112 17.37 -2.53 3.56
N MET A 113 16.35 -2.73 4.40
CA MET A 113 15.43 -3.86 4.33
C MET A 113 14.71 -3.87 2.97
N LEU A 114 14.93 -4.91 2.18
CA LEU A 114 14.38 -5.06 0.84
C LEU A 114 13.34 -6.16 0.78
N ILE A 115 12.13 -5.81 0.38
CA ILE A 115 11.03 -6.73 0.07
C ILE A 115 10.84 -6.76 -1.45
N GLY A 116 10.93 -7.91 -2.07
CA GLY A 116 10.69 -8.08 -3.51
C GLY A 116 9.35 -8.76 -3.80
N ILE A 117 8.57 -8.16 -4.68
CA ILE A 117 7.33 -8.75 -5.22
C ILE A 117 7.57 -9.12 -6.68
N VAL A 118 7.63 -10.42 -6.96
CA VAL A 118 8.02 -10.97 -8.27
C VAL A 118 7.24 -12.22 -8.63
N SER A 119 7.26 -12.64 -9.91
CA SER A 119 6.73 -13.95 -10.32
C SER A 119 7.79 -15.04 -10.54
N LYS A 120 9.09 -14.65 -10.60
CA LYS A 120 10.20 -15.58 -10.94
C LYS A 120 11.20 -15.68 -9.79
N LYS A 121 11.38 -16.87 -9.24
CA LYS A 121 12.33 -17.18 -8.15
C LYS A 121 13.79 -16.98 -8.56
N GLU A 122 14.11 -17.14 -9.84
CA GLU A 122 15.48 -17.05 -10.33
C GLU A 122 15.93 -15.60 -10.61
N SER A 123 15.02 -14.64 -10.51
CA SER A 123 15.28 -13.24 -10.85
C SER A 123 16.23 -12.54 -9.90
N ILE A 124 16.89 -11.50 -10.41
CA ILE A 124 17.83 -10.66 -9.65
C ILE A 124 17.12 -10.08 -8.42
N LEU A 125 15.92 -9.52 -8.59
CA LEU A 125 15.17 -8.93 -7.49
C LEU A 125 14.81 -9.97 -6.41
N TYR A 126 14.37 -11.17 -6.79
CA TYR A 126 14.08 -12.23 -5.83
C TYR A 126 15.30 -12.63 -5.03
N LYS A 127 16.44 -12.86 -5.70
CA LYS A 127 17.70 -13.27 -5.05
C LYS A 127 18.22 -12.20 -4.09
N ALA A 128 18.10 -10.93 -4.49
CA ALA A 128 18.56 -9.81 -3.69
C ALA A 128 17.67 -9.49 -2.48
N SER A 129 16.39 -9.85 -2.51
CA SER A 129 15.42 -9.47 -1.48
C SER A 129 15.63 -10.23 -0.17
N ASP A 130 15.48 -9.53 0.97
CA ASP A 130 15.51 -10.10 2.32
C ASP A 130 14.19 -10.80 2.66
N ILE A 131 13.08 -10.29 2.11
CA ILE A 131 11.75 -10.89 2.15
C ILE A 131 11.24 -11.04 0.72
N LYS A 132 10.77 -12.23 0.39
CA LYS A 132 10.48 -12.67 -0.98
C LYS A 132 9.02 -13.00 -1.12
N LEU A 133 8.27 -12.12 -1.78
CA LEU A 133 6.86 -12.30 -2.03
C LEU A 133 6.63 -12.72 -3.49
N LEU A 134 6.07 -13.90 -3.66
CA LEU A 134 5.79 -14.45 -4.98
C LEU A 134 4.34 -14.19 -5.37
N ILE A 135 4.17 -13.57 -6.53
CA ILE A 135 2.89 -13.62 -7.27
C ILE A 135 2.89 -14.83 -8.20
N PRO A 136 1.74 -15.44 -8.45
CA PRO A 136 1.68 -16.62 -9.32
C PRO A 136 2.05 -16.28 -10.76
N LYS A 137 2.61 -17.25 -11.49
CA LYS A 137 2.66 -17.16 -12.95
C LYS A 137 1.23 -17.21 -13.49
N VAL A 138 0.87 -16.23 -14.28
CA VAL A 138 -0.48 -16.03 -14.83
C VAL A 138 -0.44 -15.89 -16.36
N ILE A 139 -1.59 -16.08 -16.98
CA ILE A 139 -1.83 -15.76 -18.38
C ILE A 139 -2.36 -14.32 -18.41
N GLU A 140 -1.70 -13.47 -19.17
CA GLU A 140 -2.16 -12.09 -19.37
C GLU A 140 -3.27 -12.05 -20.41
N ALA A 141 -4.24 -11.16 -20.22
CA ALA A 141 -5.26 -10.95 -21.21
C ALA A 141 -4.65 -10.39 -22.50
N GLY A 142 -5.07 -10.95 -23.64
CA GLY A 142 -4.44 -10.62 -24.94
C GLY A 142 -3.01 -11.13 -25.09
N GLY A 143 -2.51 -11.97 -24.18
CA GLY A 143 -1.23 -12.66 -24.24
C GLY A 143 -0.01 -11.87 -23.77
N ILE A 144 -0.01 -10.55 -23.90
CA ILE A 144 1.16 -9.70 -23.64
C ILE A 144 0.88 -8.48 -22.74
N VAL A 145 -0.36 -8.09 -22.60
CA VAL A 145 -0.71 -6.87 -21.84
C VAL A 145 -0.78 -7.20 -20.35
N PRO A 146 0.03 -6.54 -19.49
CA PRO A 146 -0.05 -6.74 -18.05
C PRO A 146 -1.44 -6.39 -17.50
N THR A 147 -2.20 -7.42 -17.11
CA THR A 147 -3.56 -7.39 -16.58
C THR A 147 -3.65 -8.31 -15.37
N SER A 148 -3.69 -9.61 -15.56
CA SER A 148 -3.75 -10.60 -14.49
C SER A 148 -2.59 -10.49 -13.49
N SER A 149 -1.38 -10.21 -13.97
CA SER A 149 -0.20 -10.01 -13.10
C SER A 149 -0.33 -8.74 -12.25
N THR A 150 -0.79 -7.63 -12.84
CA THR A 150 -0.99 -6.37 -12.12
C THR A 150 -2.14 -6.45 -11.12
N THR A 151 -3.23 -7.15 -11.45
CA THR A 151 -4.32 -7.46 -10.53
C THR A 151 -3.84 -8.29 -9.33
N ALA A 152 -2.99 -9.29 -9.58
CA ALA A 152 -2.38 -10.08 -8.50
C ALA A 152 -1.42 -9.24 -7.62
N GLN A 153 -0.59 -8.35 -8.22
CA GLN A 153 0.28 -7.42 -7.48
C GLN A 153 -0.55 -6.49 -6.59
N LEU A 154 -1.62 -5.92 -7.12
CA LEU A 154 -2.52 -5.04 -6.40
C LEU A 154 -3.17 -5.74 -5.22
N ALA A 155 -3.76 -6.91 -5.43
CA ALA A 155 -4.41 -7.70 -4.39
C ALA A 155 -3.43 -8.11 -3.27
N LEU A 156 -2.19 -8.49 -3.62
CA LEU A 156 -1.14 -8.77 -2.64
C LEU A 156 -0.79 -7.54 -1.81
N GLY A 157 -0.68 -6.37 -2.46
CA GLY A 157 -0.42 -5.10 -1.80
C GLY A 157 -1.53 -4.68 -0.84
N ASP A 158 -2.79 -4.84 -1.23
CA ASP A 158 -3.94 -4.57 -0.37
C ASP A 158 -3.98 -5.53 0.83
N ALA A 159 -3.68 -6.81 0.60
CA ALA A 159 -3.56 -7.78 1.68
C ALA A 159 -2.44 -7.41 2.68
N LEU A 160 -1.28 -6.94 2.20
CA LEU A 160 -0.20 -6.43 3.05
C LEU A 160 -0.64 -5.21 3.87
N ALA A 161 -1.27 -4.23 3.22
CA ALA A 161 -1.70 -2.99 3.87
C ALA A 161 -2.74 -3.25 4.97
N ILE A 162 -3.78 -4.02 4.67
CA ILE A 162 -4.86 -4.31 5.61
C ILE A 162 -4.39 -5.23 6.75
N SER A 163 -3.54 -6.22 6.46
CA SER A 163 -2.97 -7.07 7.50
C SER A 163 -2.05 -6.29 8.43
N THR A 164 -1.23 -5.39 7.89
CA THR A 164 -0.38 -4.47 8.68
C THR A 164 -1.23 -3.53 9.54
N MET A 165 -2.28 -2.94 8.96
CA MET A 165 -3.23 -2.08 9.67
C MET A 165 -3.82 -2.79 10.90
N LYS A 166 -4.29 -4.04 10.72
CA LYS A 166 -4.84 -4.84 11.82
C LYS A 166 -3.80 -5.17 12.88
N LEU A 167 -2.58 -5.54 12.48
CA LEU A 167 -1.49 -5.85 13.42
C LEU A 167 -1.09 -4.61 14.24
N LYS A 168 -1.12 -3.43 13.64
CA LYS A 168 -0.88 -2.14 14.31
C LYS A 168 -2.06 -1.67 15.18
N LYS A 169 -3.18 -2.39 15.19
CA LYS A 169 -4.43 -2.00 15.88
C LYS A 169 -4.94 -0.62 15.45
N PHE A 170 -4.68 -0.23 14.20
CA PHE A 170 -5.15 1.03 13.65
C PHE A 170 -6.69 1.06 13.62
N SER A 171 -7.27 2.05 14.30
CA SER A 171 -8.70 2.13 14.56
C SER A 171 -9.44 2.96 13.51
N LYS A 172 -10.78 2.91 13.53
CA LYS A 172 -11.62 3.81 12.72
C LYS A 172 -11.39 5.28 13.08
N MET A 173 -11.09 5.58 14.34
CA MET A 173 -10.79 6.94 14.78
C MET A 173 -9.45 7.44 14.23
N ASP A 174 -8.45 6.57 14.12
CA ASP A 174 -7.19 6.91 13.47
C ASP A 174 -7.39 7.14 11.96
N PHE A 175 -8.24 6.33 11.33
CA PHE A 175 -8.62 6.52 9.92
C PHE A 175 -9.27 7.90 9.70
N LYS A 176 -10.19 8.32 10.59
CA LYS A 176 -10.83 9.64 10.54
C LYS A 176 -9.80 10.77 10.58
N LYS A 177 -8.78 10.69 11.44
CA LYS A 177 -7.72 11.70 11.55
C LYS A 177 -6.96 11.90 10.24
N LEU A 178 -6.78 10.83 9.47
CA LEU A 178 -6.07 10.86 8.18
C LEU A 178 -6.98 11.22 6.98
N HIS A 179 -8.31 11.25 7.18
CA HIS A 179 -9.29 11.50 6.12
C HIS A 179 -10.29 12.60 6.52
N PRO A 180 -9.85 13.83 6.84
CA PRO A 180 -10.72 14.86 7.42
C PRO A 180 -11.84 15.33 6.49
N ALA A 181 -11.64 15.28 5.17
CA ALA A 181 -12.57 15.79 4.15
C ALA A 181 -13.35 14.69 3.40
N GLY A 182 -13.10 13.41 3.66
CA GLY A 182 -13.74 12.32 2.92
C GLY A 182 -15.14 11.98 3.44
N SER A 183 -16.00 11.45 2.56
CA SER A 183 -17.33 10.94 2.94
C SER A 183 -17.26 9.88 4.06
N LEU A 184 -16.21 9.05 4.07
CA LEU A 184 -15.92 8.09 5.13
C LEU A 184 -15.55 8.79 6.44
N GLY A 185 -14.79 9.89 6.40
CA GLY A 185 -14.49 10.72 7.58
C GLY A 185 -15.77 11.39 8.12
N ALA A 186 -16.65 11.85 7.24
CA ALA A 186 -17.92 12.45 7.62
C ALA A 186 -18.88 11.47 8.33
N GLN A 187 -18.88 10.18 7.92
CA GLN A 187 -19.68 9.12 8.58
C GLN A 187 -19.17 8.77 10.00
N LEU A 188 -17.94 9.14 10.34
CA LEU A 188 -17.31 8.87 11.63
C LEU A 188 -17.36 10.09 12.57
N LYS A 189 -18.22 11.09 12.30
CA LYS A 189 -18.42 12.24 13.19
C LYS A 189 -18.85 11.78 14.58
N THR A 190 -18.20 12.34 15.60
CA THR A 190 -18.60 12.17 17.00
C THR A 190 -19.58 13.26 17.39
N VAL A 191 -20.26 13.09 18.52
CA VAL A 191 -21.12 14.16 19.11
C VAL A 191 -20.29 15.43 19.31
N GLU A 192 -19.04 15.30 19.75
CA GLU A 192 -18.12 16.42 19.96
C GLU A 192 -17.82 17.23 18.67
N ASP A 193 -17.81 16.56 17.50
CA ASP A 193 -17.59 17.22 16.20
C ASP A 193 -18.80 18.04 15.73
N ILE A 194 -20.01 17.77 16.23
CA ILE A 194 -21.27 18.38 15.76
C ILE A 194 -22.00 19.17 16.84
N MET A 195 -21.62 19.01 18.12
CA MET A 195 -22.27 19.71 19.21
C MET A 195 -21.94 21.21 19.17
N ILE A 196 -22.89 22.02 19.53
CA ILE A 196 -22.72 23.44 19.75
C ILE A 196 -22.14 23.63 21.15
N THR A 197 -21.03 24.37 21.28
CA THR A 197 -20.32 24.56 22.53
C THR A 197 -20.09 26.04 22.86
N GLY A 198 -19.90 26.36 24.16
CA GLY A 198 -19.51 27.65 24.66
C GLY A 198 -20.55 28.74 24.33
N LYS A 199 -20.09 29.89 23.86
CA LYS A 199 -20.93 31.06 23.57
C LYS A 199 -21.94 30.86 22.44
N LYS A 200 -21.86 29.77 21.68
CA LYS A 200 -22.80 29.45 20.60
C LYS A 200 -24.03 28.69 21.10
N ILE A 201 -24.01 28.21 22.33
CA ILE A 201 -25.17 27.52 22.93
C ILE A 201 -26.29 28.58 23.10
N PRO A 202 -27.47 28.39 22.55
CA PRO A 202 -28.57 29.33 22.74
C PRO A 202 -29.05 29.24 24.19
N PHE A 203 -28.80 30.30 24.95
CA PHE A 203 -29.32 30.45 26.30
C PHE A 203 -30.49 31.42 26.31
N ALA A 204 -31.56 31.02 26.94
CA ALA A 204 -32.65 31.94 27.29
C ALA A 204 -32.84 31.95 28.79
N SER A 205 -33.08 33.15 29.37
CA SER A 205 -33.45 33.24 30.78
C SER A 205 -34.79 32.60 31.01
N GLY A 206 -34.96 31.81 32.11
CA GLY A 206 -36.24 31.17 32.46
C GLY A 206 -37.41 32.15 32.62
N ASN A 207 -37.10 33.45 32.79
CA ASN A 207 -38.11 34.53 32.89
C ASN A 207 -38.41 35.18 31.53
N LEU A 208 -37.80 34.72 30.42
CA LEU A 208 -38.08 35.26 29.09
C LEU A 208 -39.45 34.77 28.60
N LYS A 209 -40.27 35.72 28.14
CA LYS A 209 -41.56 35.33 27.51
C LYS A 209 -41.28 34.53 26.25
N THR A 210 -42.02 33.45 26.03
CA THR A 210 -41.84 32.46 24.93
C THR A 210 -41.77 33.09 23.53
N ASN A 211 -42.39 34.27 23.35
CA ASN A 211 -42.33 35.01 22.09
C ASN A 211 -41.04 35.82 21.88
N LYS A 212 -40.10 35.78 22.87
CA LYS A 212 -38.79 36.47 22.84
C LYS A 212 -37.62 35.51 22.99
N ALA A 213 -37.87 34.22 23.20
CA ALA A 213 -36.90 33.16 23.26
C ALA A 213 -36.68 32.55 21.85
#